data_981a2f447d296de585b77a8e61d6c612
#
_entry.id   981a2f447d296de585b77a8e61d6c612
#
_cell.length_a   1.000
_cell.length_b   1.000
_cell.length_c   1.000
_cell.angle_alpha   90.00
_cell.angle_beta   90.00
_cell.angle_gamma   90.00
#
_symmetry.space_group_name_H-M   'P 1'
#
loop_
_entity.id
_entity.type
_entity.pdbx_description
1 polymer ?
#
loop_
_entity_poly.entity_id
_entity_poly.type
_entity_poly.pdbx_seq_one_letter_code
_entity_poly.pdbx_strand_id
1 'polypeptide(L)'
;MKEAIRHIETKPEQFLMSMFSIKQVLESAAMGIWSITLCEGQHPRMNASGKMLELLGMDRDIQTSEEEIYDTWHSRICPEALASVEASISVMLRGERDENTYAWSHPTLGVRYVRCGGVASKQEDGTTVINGYHYDVTDQMLEQMEKNLVVNSLANVFVCLFYIDVRRDWYTSYLNNFPNATQYIPKTGKASKVLRVLVNSLCLPSEKEKAKEFFELSTLDERLNDKNSISTKFQGELIDWVQVTLIVSDRNENGTVRHLVATIKDITLRMKNEMERLEELKRNINANRSKTMMIQNMTHEIRTPLNAMFGFAQLLSMPEGCLSTEQKTEYFNYIFNSFNMLTMLIDDVLDISDAEHGNYRIVKSDFQVNGVCRNALQMAEMRLPAGVKMYFTSDLDDNYTIESDARRIQQLLLNYLTNACKHTRQGEIHLHVSVSENPGHLTFSVTDTGEGIPKDMRKDIFLRYKKANAGVQGSGIGLHICNIISSKLGGEIKLDESYDAGARFLFIL
;
A
#
# COMPACT_ATOMS: atom_id res chain seq x y z
N MET A 1 8.64 46.77 64.20
CA MET A 1 9.34 45.44 64.26
C MET A 1 9.78 45.03 65.65
N LYS A 2 9.99 45.95 66.62
CA LYS A 2 10.26 45.58 68.05
C LYS A 2 9.01 45.34 68.90
N GLU A 3 7.85 45.74 68.49
CA GLU A 3 6.56 45.43 69.18
C GLU A 3 5.90 44.13 68.75
N ALA A 4 6.25 43.58 67.57
CA ALA A 4 5.71 42.29 67.11
C ALA A 4 6.41 41.07 67.74
N ILE A 5 7.55 41.28 68.41
CA ILE A 5 8.35 40.22 69.06
C ILE A 5 7.93 40.01 70.52
N ARG A 6 7.13 40.91 71.11
CA ARG A 6 6.72 40.82 72.51
C ARG A 6 5.47 39.99 72.81
N HIS A 7 4.88 39.33 71.81
CA HIS A 7 3.67 38.53 71.98
C HIS A 7 3.79 37.03 71.67
N ILE A 8 5.01 36.49 71.61
CA ILE A 8 5.24 35.05 71.55
C ILE A 8 5.93 34.55 72.81
N GLU A 9 5.37 34.88 73.97
CA GLU A 9 5.45 34.00 75.13
C GLU A 9 4.28 33.01 75.02
N THR A 10 4.38 32.07 74.04
CA THR A 10 3.53 30.88 74.04
C THR A 10 3.81 30.07 75.28
N LYS A 11 2.82 29.94 76.13
CA LYS A 11 2.90 29.07 77.32
C LYS A 11 3.43 27.70 76.83
N PRO A 12 4.30 27.03 77.59
CA PRO A 12 4.85 25.72 77.21
C PRO A 12 3.78 24.71 76.80
N GLU A 13 2.59 24.77 77.38
CA GLU A 13 1.46 23.93 77.02
C GLU A 13 0.85 24.21 75.65
N GLN A 14 0.83 25.47 75.19
CA GLN A 14 0.33 25.82 73.84
C GLN A 14 1.35 25.41 72.76
N PHE A 15 2.64 25.49 73.05
CA PHE A 15 3.68 25.01 72.18
C PHE A 15 3.66 23.49 72.07
N LEU A 16 3.52 22.75 73.17
CA LEU A 16 3.34 21.30 73.18
C LEU A 16 2.06 20.86 72.44
N MET A 17 0.93 21.58 72.63
CA MET A 17 -0.30 21.28 71.90
C MET A 17 -0.15 21.56 70.37
N SER A 18 0.53 22.62 69.97
CA SER A 18 0.79 22.90 68.56
C SER A 18 1.72 21.84 67.92
N MET A 19 2.79 21.43 68.63
CA MET A 19 3.66 20.33 68.23
C MET A 19 2.94 19.01 68.08
N PHE A 20 2.03 18.68 69.02
CA PHE A 20 1.25 17.44 68.95
C PHE A 20 0.28 17.48 67.75
N SER A 21 -0.34 18.61 67.48
CA SER A 21 -1.22 18.82 66.30
C SER A 21 -0.48 18.68 64.97
N ILE A 22 0.74 19.26 64.90
CA ILE A 22 1.57 19.15 63.72
C ILE A 22 1.98 17.70 63.49
N LYS A 23 2.43 17.00 64.53
CA LYS A 23 2.78 15.58 64.44
C LYS A 23 1.61 14.72 63.94
N GLN A 24 0.40 14.91 64.47
CA GLN A 24 -0.80 14.19 64.00
C GLN A 24 -1.12 14.49 62.55
N VAL A 25 -1.00 15.72 62.08
CA VAL A 25 -1.21 16.11 60.70
C VAL A 25 -0.22 15.41 59.76
N LEU A 26 1.06 15.40 60.14
CA LEU A 26 2.12 14.78 59.36
C LEU A 26 1.99 13.23 59.31
N GLU A 27 1.60 12.61 60.43
CA GLU A 27 1.29 11.18 60.50
C GLU A 27 0.07 10.84 59.62
N SER A 28 -0.99 11.65 59.67
CA SER A 28 -2.17 11.46 58.81
C SER A 28 -1.87 11.64 57.31
N ALA A 29 -0.92 12.49 56.97
CA ALA A 29 -0.42 12.68 55.61
C ALA A 29 0.56 11.59 55.18
N ALA A 30 0.84 10.57 55.99
CA ALA A 30 1.77 9.50 55.76
C ALA A 30 3.22 9.99 55.41
N MET A 31 3.59 11.17 55.94
CA MET A 31 4.90 11.78 55.69
C MET A 31 5.92 11.36 56.77
N GLY A 32 7.05 10.81 56.32
CA GLY A 32 8.24 10.59 57.15
C GLY A 32 9.07 11.85 57.23
N ILE A 33 9.33 12.31 58.46
CA ILE A 33 10.22 13.48 58.70
C ILE A 33 11.56 12.99 59.15
N TRP A 34 12.60 13.69 58.73
CA TRP A 34 13.98 13.38 59.07
C TRP A 34 14.85 14.64 59.20
N SER A 35 15.95 14.50 59.93
CA SER A 35 17.03 15.47 59.93
C SER A 35 18.37 14.76 59.81
N ILE A 36 19.22 15.22 58.91
CA ILE A 36 20.56 14.71 58.73
C ILE A 36 21.54 15.75 59.28
N THR A 37 22.38 15.33 60.18
CA THR A 37 23.43 16.16 60.79
C THR A 37 24.76 15.80 60.17
N LEU A 38 25.44 16.83 59.61
CA LEU A 38 26.76 16.74 58.98
C LEU A 38 27.77 17.55 59.77
N CYS A 39 28.76 16.84 60.35
CA CYS A 39 29.92 17.47 61.02
C CYS A 39 31.20 17.14 60.23
N GLU A 40 32.10 18.08 60.12
CA GLU A 40 33.36 17.87 59.42
C GLU A 40 34.19 16.74 60.09
N GLY A 41 34.58 15.74 59.26
CA GLY A 41 35.35 14.59 59.72
C GLY A 41 34.56 13.53 60.51
N GLN A 42 33.25 13.66 60.65
CA GLN A 42 32.39 12.67 61.32
C GLN A 42 31.46 11.98 60.31
N HIS A 43 31.01 10.78 60.67
CA HIS A 43 30.00 10.07 59.90
C HIS A 43 28.66 10.84 59.97
N PRO A 44 27.92 10.98 58.86
CA PRO A 44 26.58 11.58 58.89
C PRO A 44 25.63 10.84 59.80
N ARG A 45 24.78 11.61 60.50
CA ARG A 45 23.77 11.06 61.43
C ARG A 45 22.39 11.48 61.01
N MET A 46 21.42 10.56 61.04
CA MET A 46 20.04 10.79 60.63
C MET A 46 19.09 10.51 61.80
N ASN A 47 18.36 11.52 62.21
CA ASN A 47 17.21 11.34 63.09
C ASN A 47 15.94 11.23 62.22
N ALA A 48 15.07 10.25 62.54
CA ALA A 48 13.94 9.93 61.72
C ALA A 48 12.67 9.72 62.55
N SER A 49 11.54 10.22 62.04
CA SER A 49 10.23 9.95 62.67
C SER A 49 9.84 8.46 62.49
N GLY A 50 8.94 7.96 63.33
CA GLY A 50 8.45 6.57 63.21
C GLY A 50 7.90 6.28 61.85
N LYS A 51 7.28 7.23 61.12
CA LYS A 51 6.80 7.04 59.73
C LYS A 51 7.96 6.96 58.74
N MET A 52 9.08 7.69 59.00
CA MET A 52 10.28 7.57 58.17
C MET A 52 10.92 6.18 58.32
N LEU A 53 11.02 5.66 59.55
CA LEU A 53 11.54 4.32 59.83
C LEU A 53 10.70 3.25 59.13
N GLU A 54 9.35 3.37 59.17
CA GLU A 54 8.46 2.49 58.44
C GLU A 54 8.68 2.54 56.92
N LEU A 55 8.85 3.73 56.35
CA LEU A 55 9.20 3.89 54.92
C LEU A 55 10.53 3.24 54.57
N LEU A 56 11.53 3.24 55.48
CA LEU A 56 12.78 2.54 55.33
C LEU A 56 12.66 1.02 55.55
N GLY A 57 11.54 0.53 56.02
CA GLY A 57 11.36 -0.86 56.37
C GLY A 57 12.10 -1.26 57.67
N MET A 58 12.25 -0.30 58.57
CA MET A 58 12.86 -0.47 59.87
C MET A 58 11.80 -0.58 60.97
N ASP A 59 12.08 -1.38 61.99
CA ASP A 59 11.15 -1.51 63.10
C ASP A 59 11.18 -0.27 64.01
N ARG A 60 10.03 0.29 64.35
CA ARG A 60 9.89 1.47 65.21
C ARG A 60 10.29 1.23 66.67
N ASP A 61 10.19 -0.03 67.11
CA ASP A 61 10.38 -0.43 68.48
C ASP A 61 11.85 -0.83 68.81
N ILE A 62 12.68 -0.91 67.77
CA ILE A 62 14.12 -1.20 67.91
C ILE A 62 14.87 0.11 68.01
N GLN A 63 15.69 0.25 69.10
CA GLN A 63 16.54 1.39 69.29
C GLN A 63 17.75 1.30 68.33
N THR A 64 17.70 2.04 67.20
CA THR A 64 18.74 2.06 66.16
C THR A 64 19.53 3.34 66.30
N SER A 65 20.85 3.32 66.05
CA SER A 65 21.73 4.49 66.08
C SER A 65 21.40 5.44 64.89
N GLU A 66 21.67 6.75 65.06
CA GLU A 66 21.45 7.74 63.98
C GLU A 66 22.36 7.50 62.77
N GLU A 67 23.55 6.92 62.97
CA GLU A 67 24.45 6.53 61.89
C GLU A 67 23.88 5.35 61.12
N GLU A 68 23.35 4.33 61.78
CA GLU A 68 22.75 3.15 61.16
C GLU A 68 21.48 3.53 60.35
N ILE A 69 20.69 4.49 60.84
CA ILE A 69 19.53 5.02 60.11
C ILE A 69 19.97 5.69 58.82
N TYR A 70 21.06 6.49 58.87
CA TYR A 70 21.62 7.15 57.70
C TYR A 70 22.14 6.12 56.66
N ASP A 71 22.91 5.13 57.09
CA ASP A 71 23.45 4.09 56.25
C ASP A 71 22.36 3.24 55.59
N THR A 72 21.32 2.93 56.37
CA THR A 72 20.15 2.21 55.85
C THR A 72 19.45 3.04 54.77
N TRP A 73 19.19 4.33 55.04
CA TRP A 73 18.60 5.20 54.03
C TRP A 73 19.43 5.25 52.75
N HIS A 74 20.73 5.49 52.88
CA HIS A 74 21.64 5.63 51.72
C HIS A 74 21.69 4.31 50.92
N SER A 75 21.80 3.17 51.60
CA SER A 75 21.86 1.84 50.94
C SER A 75 20.53 1.43 50.25
N ARG A 76 19.39 2.04 50.58
CA ARG A 76 18.10 1.81 49.97
C ARG A 76 17.92 2.54 48.64
N ILE A 77 18.72 3.59 48.37
CA ILE A 77 18.63 4.33 47.13
C ILE A 77 19.03 3.42 45.96
N CYS A 78 18.16 3.30 44.96
CA CYS A 78 18.49 2.49 43.76
C CYS A 78 19.69 3.12 43.04
N PRO A 79 20.62 2.32 42.49
CA PRO A 79 21.87 2.83 41.85
C PRO A 79 21.60 3.89 40.80
N GLU A 80 20.53 3.73 39.99
CA GLU A 80 20.17 4.68 38.92
C GLU A 80 19.70 6.04 39.46
N ALA A 81 19.24 6.08 40.71
CA ALA A 81 18.76 7.30 41.37
C ALA A 81 19.82 8.05 42.13
N LEU A 82 20.98 7.44 42.45
CA LEU A 82 21.99 7.98 43.35
C LEU A 82 22.50 9.35 42.90
N ALA A 83 22.84 9.51 41.61
CA ALA A 83 23.35 10.78 41.08
C ALA A 83 22.32 11.93 41.22
N SER A 84 21.03 11.64 41.07
CA SER A 84 19.98 12.65 41.20
C SER A 84 19.74 13.04 42.67
N VAL A 85 19.89 12.09 43.59
CA VAL A 85 19.80 12.35 45.05
C VAL A 85 21.00 13.18 45.53
N GLU A 86 22.20 12.86 45.09
CA GLU A 86 23.42 13.65 45.44
C GLU A 86 23.33 15.07 44.89
N ALA A 87 22.79 15.25 43.66
CA ALA A 87 22.56 16.58 43.10
C ALA A 87 21.56 17.38 43.95
N SER A 88 20.47 16.75 44.39
CA SER A 88 19.45 17.36 45.27
C SER A 88 20.06 17.75 46.63
N ILE A 89 20.85 16.88 47.26
CA ILE A 89 21.56 17.20 48.53
C ILE A 89 22.48 18.39 48.30
N SER A 90 23.21 18.46 47.20
CA SER A 90 24.12 19.57 46.88
C SER A 90 23.39 20.91 46.77
N VAL A 91 22.13 20.91 46.26
CA VAL A 91 21.27 22.12 46.26
C VAL A 91 20.88 22.49 47.68
N MET A 92 20.43 21.53 48.48
CA MET A 92 19.99 21.74 49.85
C MET A 92 21.16 22.31 50.71
N LEU A 93 22.40 21.81 50.53
CA LEU A 93 23.58 22.28 51.27
C LEU A 93 23.92 23.75 51.00
N ARG A 94 23.47 24.33 49.89
CA ARG A 94 23.56 25.76 49.61
C ARG A 94 22.53 26.61 50.37
N GLY A 95 21.64 25.96 51.15
CA GLY A 95 20.57 26.61 51.84
C GLY A 95 19.31 26.85 50.97
N GLU A 96 19.29 26.25 49.77
CA GLU A 96 18.14 26.28 48.87
C GLU A 96 17.22 25.10 49.16
N ARG A 97 15.90 25.29 48.98
CA ARG A 97 14.95 24.19 49.06
C ARG A 97 14.98 23.40 47.77
N ASP A 98 15.07 22.09 47.88
CA ASP A 98 14.94 21.20 46.72
C ASP A 98 13.98 20.06 47.02
N GLU A 99 13.40 19.51 45.96
CA GLU A 99 12.48 18.37 46.00
C GLU A 99 12.78 17.40 44.86
N ASN A 100 12.96 16.13 45.18
CA ASN A 100 13.30 15.09 44.24
C ASN A 100 12.40 13.86 44.40
N THR A 101 12.11 13.15 43.30
CA THR A 101 11.40 11.88 43.32
C THR A 101 12.32 10.80 42.80
N TYR A 102 12.58 9.78 43.61
CA TYR A 102 13.49 8.72 43.26
C TYR A 102 13.03 7.34 43.73
N ALA A 103 13.61 6.31 43.13
CA ALA A 103 13.34 4.92 43.48
C ALA A 103 14.27 4.46 44.62
N TRP A 104 13.71 3.76 45.58
CA TRP A 104 14.48 3.02 46.59
C TRP A 104 14.02 1.57 46.76
N SER A 105 14.88 0.72 47.31
CA SER A 105 14.62 -0.69 47.53
C SER A 105 14.12 -0.91 48.97
N HIS A 106 12.82 -1.17 49.12
CA HIS A 106 12.25 -1.53 50.41
C HIS A 106 12.45 -3.05 50.67
N PRO A 107 12.83 -3.49 51.89
CA PRO A 107 13.24 -4.87 52.14
C PRO A 107 12.12 -5.90 51.92
N THR A 108 10.85 -5.55 52.12
CA THR A 108 9.70 -6.44 51.96
C THR A 108 8.77 -6.06 50.81
N LEU A 109 8.72 -4.77 50.40
CA LEU A 109 7.78 -4.25 49.42
C LEU A 109 8.42 -4.09 48.00
N GLY A 110 9.72 -4.42 47.86
CA GLY A 110 10.43 -4.25 46.61
C GLY A 110 10.75 -2.77 46.28
N VAL A 111 10.80 -2.45 45.00
CA VAL A 111 11.09 -1.06 44.56
C VAL A 111 9.88 -0.17 44.82
N ARG A 112 10.13 0.95 45.55
CA ARG A 112 9.17 1.99 45.85
C ARG A 112 9.66 3.32 45.32
N TYR A 113 8.75 4.20 44.94
CA TYR A 113 9.07 5.57 44.55
C TYR A 113 8.73 6.51 45.71
N VAL A 114 9.71 7.31 46.13
CA VAL A 114 9.52 8.27 47.20
C VAL A 114 9.80 9.67 46.73
N ARG A 115 9.01 10.61 47.23
CA ARG A 115 9.29 12.02 47.02
C ARG A 115 9.93 12.57 48.29
N CYS A 116 11.10 13.18 48.10
CA CYS A 116 11.91 13.74 49.18
C CYS A 116 12.04 15.25 48.97
N GLY A 117 11.88 16.02 49.98
CA GLY A 117 12.19 17.45 49.97
C GLY A 117 12.87 17.88 51.25
N GLY A 118 13.71 18.90 51.18
CA GLY A 118 14.42 19.40 52.37
C GLY A 118 15.12 20.74 52.13
N VAL A 119 15.75 21.20 53.23
CA VAL A 119 16.57 22.42 53.24
C VAL A 119 17.63 22.31 54.34
N ALA A 120 18.86 22.74 54.05
CA ALA A 120 19.91 22.78 55.05
C ALA A 120 19.97 24.13 55.83
N SER A 121 20.38 24.05 57.07
CA SER A 121 20.72 25.21 57.91
C SER A 121 22.04 25.00 58.63
N LYS A 122 22.83 26.04 58.75
CA LYS A 122 24.10 26.01 59.50
C LYS A 122 23.83 26.43 60.93
N GLN A 123 24.37 25.68 61.86
CA GLN A 123 24.29 25.97 63.32
C GLN A 123 25.49 26.86 63.74
N GLU A 124 25.43 27.47 64.92
CA GLU A 124 26.45 28.34 65.47
C GLU A 124 27.80 27.61 65.72
N ASP A 125 27.75 26.29 65.95
CA ASP A 125 28.89 25.41 66.16
C ASP A 125 29.56 24.92 64.84
N GLY A 126 29.10 25.38 63.68
CA GLY A 126 29.62 24.98 62.40
C GLY A 126 28.98 23.70 61.80
N THR A 127 28.10 23.05 62.55
CA THR A 127 27.37 21.86 62.10
C THR A 127 26.33 22.25 61.03
N THR A 128 26.19 21.44 60.00
CA THR A 128 25.13 21.62 59.01
C THR A 128 24.02 20.60 59.27
N VAL A 129 22.80 21.06 59.40
CA VAL A 129 21.59 20.20 59.58
C VAL A 129 20.68 20.36 58.39
N ILE A 130 20.40 19.25 57.70
CA ILE A 130 19.37 19.17 56.64
C ILE A 130 18.07 18.64 57.24
N ASN A 131 17.01 19.42 57.19
CA ASN A 131 15.67 18.97 57.60
C ASN A 131 14.83 18.69 56.38
N GLY A 132 14.14 17.56 56.40
CA GLY A 132 13.39 17.15 55.24
C GLY A 132 12.24 16.16 55.56
N TYR A 133 11.60 15.74 54.49
CA TYR A 133 10.49 14.79 54.53
C TYR A 133 10.59 13.80 53.38
N HIS A 134 9.99 12.63 53.59
CA HIS A 134 9.72 11.64 52.56
C HIS A 134 8.26 11.21 52.59
N TYR A 135 7.69 10.94 51.46
CA TYR A 135 6.44 10.24 51.34
C TYR A 135 6.40 9.33 50.12
N ASP A 136 5.65 8.24 50.25
CA ASP A 136 5.53 7.25 49.16
C ASP A 136 4.60 7.78 48.04
N VAL A 137 5.07 7.77 46.85
CA VAL A 137 4.36 8.14 45.61
C VAL A 137 4.26 7.01 44.63
N THR A 138 4.52 5.77 45.06
CA THR A 138 4.62 4.59 44.19
C THR A 138 3.34 4.40 43.35
N ASP A 139 2.20 4.43 43.96
CA ASP A 139 0.92 4.19 43.25
C ASP A 139 0.69 5.26 42.18
N GLN A 140 0.99 6.54 42.50
CA GLN A 140 0.89 7.65 41.55
C GLN A 140 1.88 7.48 40.36
N MET A 141 3.11 7.05 40.66
CA MET A 141 4.14 6.82 39.64
C MET A 141 3.80 5.65 38.76
N LEU A 142 3.33 4.54 39.33
CA LEU A 142 2.92 3.36 38.56
C LEU A 142 1.73 3.68 37.66
N GLU A 143 0.70 4.36 38.17
CA GLU A 143 -0.43 4.80 37.35
C GLU A 143 0.02 5.69 36.18
N GLN A 144 0.94 6.62 36.44
CA GLN A 144 1.48 7.47 35.38
C GLN A 144 2.31 6.69 34.36
N MET A 145 3.10 5.72 34.81
CA MET A 145 3.86 4.82 33.94
C MET A 145 2.96 3.95 33.08
N GLU A 146 1.92 3.38 33.66
CA GLU A 146 0.92 2.61 32.90
C GLU A 146 0.24 3.46 31.83
N LYS A 147 -0.21 4.68 32.18
CA LYS A 147 -0.78 5.62 31.21
C LYS A 147 0.18 5.94 30.08
N ASN A 148 1.45 6.19 30.40
CA ASN A 148 2.47 6.47 29.40
C ASN A 148 2.76 5.25 28.51
N LEU A 149 2.79 4.04 29.08
CA LEU A 149 2.98 2.79 28.35
C LEU A 149 1.85 2.56 27.33
N VAL A 150 0.60 2.75 27.76
CA VAL A 150 -0.56 2.65 26.88
C VAL A 150 -0.49 3.66 25.75
N VAL A 151 -0.21 4.94 26.05
CA VAL A 151 -0.08 5.99 25.02
C VAL A 151 1.05 5.69 24.05
N ASN A 152 2.23 5.25 24.54
CA ASN A 152 3.36 4.90 23.69
C ASN A 152 3.06 3.67 22.83
N SER A 153 2.30 2.70 23.33
CA SER A 153 1.86 1.55 22.53
C SER A 153 0.91 1.96 21.41
N LEU A 154 0.02 2.91 21.67
CA LEU A 154 -0.89 3.49 20.68
C LEU A 154 -0.14 4.29 19.60
N ALA A 155 1.05 4.82 19.89
CA ALA A 155 1.89 5.55 18.94
C ALA A 155 2.38 4.69 17.76
N ASN A 156 2.43 3.37 17.93
CA ASN A 156 2.75 2.43 16.85
C ASN A 156 1.55 2.18 15.90
N VAL A 157 0.34 2.54 16.31
CA VAL A 157 -0.89 2.27 15.56
C VAL A 157 -1.49 3.54 14.96
N PHE A 158 -1.39 4.66 15.71
CA PHE A 158 -1.99 5.92 15.32
C PHE A 158 -0.93 7.01 15.14
N VAL A 159 -1.17 7.88 14.18
CA VAL A 159 -0.38 9.09 13.98
C VAL A 159 -0.78 10.16 14.99
N CYS A 160 -2.09 10.30 15.23
CA CYS A 160 -2.63 11.24 16.21
C CYS A 160 -3.76 10.63 17.04
N LEU A 161 -3.85 11.11 18.28
CA LEU A 161 -4.94 10.81 19.19
C LEU A 161 -5.31 12.07 19.97
N PHE A 162 -6.53 12.53 19.75
CA PHE A 162 -7.09 13.70 20.43
C PHE A 162 -8.30 13.29 21.28
N TYR A 163 -8.34 13.75 22.50
CA TYR A 163 -9.53 13.73 23.33
C TYR A 163 -10.23 15.08 23.23
N ILE A 164 -11.51 15.08 22.92
CA ILE A 164 -12.30 16.29 22.63
C ILE A 164 -13.50 16.34 23.55
N ASP A 165 -13.61 17.44 24.32
CA ASP A 165 -14.82 17.87 25.01
C ASP A 165 -15.66 18.69 24.01
N VAL A 166 -16.72 18.09 23.49
CA VAL A 166 -17.54 18.68 22.43
C VAL A 166 -18.29 19.93 22.94
N ARG A 167 -18.75 19.88 24.21
CA ARG A 167 -19.51 20.98 24.80
C ARG A 167 -18.66 22.23 25.06
N ARG A 168 -17.39 22.02 25.46
CA ARG A 168 -16.46 23.12 25.76
C ARG A 168 -15.69 23.59 24.56
N ASP A 169 -15.85 22.91 23.40
CA ASP A 169 -15.01 23.11 22.22
C ASP A 169 -13.51 23.05 22.57
N TRP A 170 -13.11 22.04 23.36
CA TRP A 170 -11.76 21.90 23.87
C TRP A 170 -11.18 20.55 23.52
N TYR A 171 -9.88 20.50 23.20
CA TYR A 171 -9.17 19.24 22.97
C TYR A 171 -7.90 19.13 23.80
N THR A 172 -7.51 17.88 24.03
CA THR A 172 -6.19 17.49 24.55
C THR A 172 -5.57 16.49 23.59
N SER A 173 -4.34 16.76 23.14
CA SER A 173 -3.56 15.84 22.31
C SER A 173 -2.80 14.87 23.21
N TYR A 174 -3.12 13.59 23.12
CA TYR A 174 -2.38 12.51 23.79
C TYR A 174 -1.24 11.97 22.91
N LEU A 175 -1.42 12.00 21.60
CA LEU A 175 -0.44 11.57 20.63
C LEU A 175 -0.46 12.51 19.42
N ASN A 176 0.72 12.95 18.97
CA ASN A 176 0.87 13.74 17.77
C ASN A 176 2.24 13.44 17.11
N ASN A 177 2.23 12.48 16.18
CA ASN A 177 3.39 12.05 15.42
C ASN A 177 3.36 12.56 13.96
N PHE A 178 2.59 13.59 13.65
CA PHE A 178 2.67 14.21 12.34
C PHE A 178 4.06 14.81 12.12
N PRO A 179 4.70 14.60 10.98
CA PRO A 179 5.94 15.27 10.63
C PRO A 179 5.74 16.80 10.70
N ASN A 180 6.58 17.49 11.48
CA ASN A 180 6.56 18.95 11.68
C ASN A 180 5.28 19.53 12.34
N ALA A 181 4.39 18.72 12.88
CA ALA A 181 3.07 19.18 13.38
C ALA A 181 3.14 19.87 14.74
N THR A 182 4.20 19.72 15.51
CA THR A 182 4.36 20.38 16.82
C THR A 182 4.26 21.91 16.73
N GLN A 183 4.56 22.49 15.57
CA GLN A 183 4.40 23.93 15.30
C GLN A 183 2.94 24.36 15.12
N TYR A 184 2.03 23.45 14.70
CA TYR A 184 0.66 23.78 14.28
C TYR A 184 -0.41 23.24 15.22
N ILE A 185 -0.12 22.20 16.01
CA ILE A 185 -1.05 21.51 16.89
C ILE A 185 -0.53 21.54 18.33
N PRO A 186 -0.92 22.53 19.13
CA PRO A 186 -0.59 22.57 20.56
C PRO A 186 -1.12 21.37 21.31
N LYS A 187 -0.56 21.10 22.52
CA LYS A 187 -1.03 19.99 23.37
C LYS A 187 -2.48 20.12 23.77
N THR A 188 -3.00 21.34 23.92
CA THR A 188 -4.38 21.64 24.26
C THR A 188 -4.88 22.88 23.52
N GLY A 189 -6.18 23.02 23.31
CA GLY A 189 -6.75 24.20 22.67
C GLY A 189 -8.20 24.01 22.24
N LYS A 190 -8.69 24.91 21.37
CA LYS A 190 -10.04 24.79 20.81
C LYS A 190 -10.11 23.67 19.79
N ALA A 191 -11.07 22.75 19.96
CA ALA A 191 -11.26 21.59 19.08
C ALA A 191 -11.62 22.03 17.65
N SER A 192 -12.56 22.96 17.51
CA SER A 192 -12.96 23.52 16.21
C SER A 192 -11.77 24.14 15.43
N LYS A 193 -10.81 24.75 16.14
CA LYS A 193 -9.63 25.33 15.52
C LYS A 193 -8.66 24.26 15.00
N VAL A 194 -8.34 23.24 15.84
CA VAL A 194 -7.41 22.17 15.45
C VAL A 194 -7.97 21.32 14.32
N LEU A 195 -9.26 20.97 14.37
CA LEU A 195 -9.92 20.21 13.31
C LEU A 195 -9.86 20.96 11.96
N ARG A 196 -10.05 22.29 11.97
CA ARG A 196 -9.89 23.12 10.77
C ARG A 196 -8.44 23.15 10.26
N VAL A 197 -7.47 23.21 11.17
CA VAL A 197 -6.03 23.13 10.81
C VAL A 197 -5.73 21.77 10.16
N LEU A 198 -6.21 20.67 10.73
CA LEU A 198 -6.06 19.33 10.17
C LEU A 198 -6.62 19.24 8.75
N VAL A 199 -7.84 19.74 8.52
CA VAL A 199 -8.46 19.77 7.19
C VAL A 199 -7.63 20.57 6.17
N ASN A 200 -7.22 21.78 6.56
CA ASN A 200 -6.57 22.71 5.63
C ASN A 200 -5.13 22.33 5.30
N SER A 201 -4.41 21.75 6.26
CA SER A 201 -2.97 21.48 6.14
C SER A 201 -2.64 20.02 5.77
N LEU A 202 -3.58 19.09 5.97
CA LEU A 202 -3.30 17.66 5.81
C LEU A 202 -4.09 17.02 4.68
N CYS A 203 -5.24 17.58 4.27
CA CYS A 203 -6.07 17.01 3.22
C CYS A 203 -5.75 17.62 1.86
N LEU A 204 -5.74 16.78 0.81
CA LEU A 204 -5.68 17.27 -0.57
C LEU A 204 -6.86 18.20 -0.87
N PRO A 205 -6.70 19.19 -1.78
CA PRO A 205 -7.77 20.12 -2.15
C PRO A 205 -9.10 19.44 -2.52
N SER A 206 -9.04 18.31 -3.20
CA SER A 206 -10.21 17.49 -3.59
C SER A 206 -10.96 16.84 -2.41
N GLU A 207 -10.30 16.65 -1.28
CA GLU A 207 -10.87 15.99 -0.10
C GLU A 207 -11.33 16.98 0.99
N LYS A 208 -11.00 18.29 0.85
CA LYS A 208 -11.25 19.29 1.89
C LYS A 208 -12.73 19.45 2.26
N GLU A 209 -13.62 19.44 1.29
CA GLU A 209 -15.07 19.59 1.57
C GLU A 209 -15.62 18.38 2.33
N LYS A 210 -15.27 17.17 1.90
CA LYS A 210 -15.62 15.93 2.60
C LYS A 210 -15.03 15.89 4.03
N ALA A 211 -13.81 16.38 4.19
CA ALA A 211 -13.16 16.45 5.48
C ALA A 211 -13.83 17.50 6.41
N LYS A 212 -14.21 18.67 5.91
CA LYS A 212 -14.95 19.68 6.66
C LYS A 212 -16.27 19.12 7.19
N GLU A 213 -17.03 18.46 6.33
CA GLU A 213 -18.29 17.83 6.70
C GLU A 213 -18.09 16.75 7.78
N PHE A 214 -17.04 15.92 7.60
CA PHE A 214 -16.71 14.85 8.56
C PHE A 214 -16.31 15.40 9.94
N PHE A 215 -15.60 16.51 10.00
CA PHE A 215 -15.12 17.12 11.24
C PHE A 215 -16.10 18.14 11.86
N GLU A 216 -17.25 18.40 11.25
CA GLU A 216 -18.25 19.31 11.79
C GLU A 216 -18.88 18.74 13.06
N LEU A 217 -18.60 19.35 14.21
CA LEU A 217 -19.05 18.85 15.52
C LEU A 217 -20.54 19.10 15.77
N SER A 218 -21.14 20.12 15.14
CA SER A 218 -22.55 20.47 15.32
C SER A 218 -23.51 19.41 14.76
N THR A 219 -23.09 18.66 13.74
CA THR A 219 -23.88 17.59 13.10
C THR A 219 -23.47 16.20 13.56
N LEU A 220 -22.61 16.10 14.58
CA LEU A 220 -22.00 14.84 14.99
C LEU A 220 -23.02 13.79 15.47
N ASP A 221 -24.01 14.22 16.28
CA ASP A 221 -25.03 13.32 16.82
C ASP A 221 -25.90 12.71 15.71
N GLU A 222 -26.30 13.51 14.71
CA GLU A 222 -27.05 13.04 13.53
C GLU A 222 -26.25 12.02 12.72
N ARG A 223 -24.96 12.28 12.48
CA ARG A 223 -24.08 11.41 11.69
C ARG A 223 -23.72 10.11 12.40
N LEU A 224 -23.66 10.14 13.72
CA LEU A 224 -23.44 8.93 14.53
C LEU A 224 -24.63 7.99 14.48
N ASN A 225 -25.87 8.53 14.44
CA ASN A 225 -27.11 7.74 14.36
C ASN A 225 -27.07 6.52 15.28
N ASP A 226 -26.87 6.74 16.57
CA ASP A 226 -26.72 5.75 17.64
C ASP A 226 -25.47 4.85 17.59
N LYS A 227 -24.59 5.03 16.62
CA LYS A 227 -23.29 4.35 16.57
C LYS A 227 -22.33 4.93 17.60
N ASN A 228 -21.42 4.10 18.09
CA ASN A 228 -20.36 4.55 18.98
C ASN A 228 -19.14 5.12 18.24
N SER A 229 -19.09 5.01 16.92
CA SER A 229 -18.01 5.58 16.12
C SER A 229 -18.39 5.77 14.66
N ILE A 230 -17.75 6.76 14.04
CA ILE A 230 -17.76 6.96 12.57
C ILE A 230 -16.33 7.04 12.07
N SER A 231 -16.09 6.53 10.87
CA SER A 231 -14.75 6.51 10.27
C SER A 231 -14.81 6.84 8.78
N THR A 232 -13.80 7.54 8.30
CA THR A 232 -13.64 7.82 6.88
C THR A 232 -12.16 7.81 6.48
N LYS A 233 -11.91 7.73 5.17
CA LYS A 233 -10.57 7.77 4.60
C LYS A 233 -10.40 9.05 3.79
N PHE A 234 -9.24 9.67 3.90
CA PHE A 234 -8.86 10.86 3.13
C PHE A 234 -7.49 10.67 2.49
N GLN A 235 -7.32 11.29 1.33
CA GLN A 235 -5.99 11.53 0.77
C GLN A 235 -5.39 12.80 1.36
N GLY A 236 -4.13 12.72 1.75
CA GLY A 236 -3.40 13.81 2.40
C GLY A 236 -2.16 14.25 1.64
N GLU A 237 -1.63 15.43 2.02
CA GLU A 237 -0.40 16.00 1.44
C GLU A 237 0.87 15.43 2.11
N LEU A 238 0.83 15.20 3.42
CA LEU A 238 1.98 14.69 4.21
C LEU A 238 1.97 13.17 4.36
N ILE A 239 0.81 12.57 4.35
CA ILE A 239 0.57 11.13 4.40
C ILE A 239 -0.42 10.82 3.29
N ASP A 240 -0.04 9.97 2.32
CA ASP A 240 -0.84 9.71 1.12
C ASP A 240 -2.29 9.30 1.46
N TRP A 241 -2.47 8.41 2.46
CA TRP A 241 -3.78 7.96 2.90
C TRP A 241 -3.88 7.91 4.42
N VAL A 242 -4.86 8.60 4.95
CA VAL A 242 -5.20 8.58 6.38
C VAL A 242 -6.61 8.04 6.60
N GLN A 243 -6.78 7.28 7.66
CA GLN A 243 -8.09 6.94 8.20
C GLN A 243 -8.32 7.75 9.46
N VAL A 244 -9.40 8.51 9.48
CA VAL A 244 -9.84 9.25 10.66
C VAL A 244 -11.04 8.53 11.24
N THR A 245 -11.01 8.33 12.56
CA THR A 245 -12.12 7.73 13.31
C THR A 245 -12.47 8.63 14.49
N LEU A 246 -13.75 8.97 14.60
CA LEU A 246 -14.33 9.66 15.77
C LEU A 246 -15.05 8.60 16.60
N ILE A 247 -14.61 8.43 17.85
CA ILE A 247 -15.11 7.39 18.77
C ILE A 247 -15.76 8.11 19.96
N VAL A 248 -17.02 7.83 20.24
CA VAL A 248 -17.73 8.38 21.40
C VAL A 248 -17.16 7.78 22.67
N SER A 249 -16.69 8.61 23.59
CA SER A 249 -16.20 8.21 24.89
C SER A 249 -17.35 8.16 25.92
N ASP A 250 -18.17 9.21 25.94
CA ASP A 250 -19.39 9.26 26.78
C ASP A 250 -20.44 10.20 26.17
N ARG A 251 -21.67 10.08 26.69
CA ARG A 251 -22.81 10.88 26.29
C ARG A 251 -23.40 11.58 27.53
N ASN A 252 -24.08 12.70 27.31
CA ASN A 252 -24.88 13.37 28.33
C ASN A 252 -26.16 12.56 28.64
N GLU A 253 -26.87 12.95 29.72
CA GLU A 253 -28.15 12.33 30.11
C GLU A 253 -29.23 12.41 29.01
N ASN A 254 -29.16 13.42 28.13
CA ASN A 254 -30.06 13.59 26.98
C ASN A 254 -29.57 12.82 25.73
N GLY A 255 -28.54 11.96 25.81
CA GLY A 255 -28.02 11.14 24.73
C GLY A 255 -27.03 11.84 23.78
N THR A 256 -26.80 13.15 23.89
CA THR A 256 -25.86 13.89 23.06
C THR A 256 -24.39 13.56 23.41
N VAL A 257 -23.50 13.55 22.42
CA VAL A 257 -22.09 13.30 22.67
C VAL A 257 -21.47 14.39 23.53
N ARG A 258 -20.85 13.97 24.64
CA ARG A 258 -20.12 14.86 25.55
C ARG A 258 -18.63 14.85 25.25
N HIS A 259 -18.05 13.66 25.18
CA HIS A 259 -16.63 13.50 24.89
C HIS A 259 -16.44 12.49 23.76
N LEU A 260 -15.44 12.74 22.93
CA LEU A 260 -15.03 11.83 21.89
C LEU A 260 -13.50 11.72 21.82
N VAL A 261 -13.05 10.61 21.27
CA VAL A 261 -11.67 10.40 20.90
C VAL A 261 -11.57 10.43 19.36
N ALA A 262 -10.78 11.36 18.84
CA ALA A 262 -10.46 11.42 17.42
C ALA A 262 -9.09 10.76 17.19
N THR A 263 -9.05 9.75 16.32
CA THR A 263 -7.82 9.04 15.95
C THR A 263 -7.52 9.23 14.48
N ILE A 264 -6.24 9.39 14.17
CA ILE A 264 -5.74 9.44 12.79
C ILE A 264 -4.71 8.33 12.62
N LYS A 265 -4.94 7.46 11.64
CA LYS A 265 -4.10 6.32 11.32
C LYS A 265 -3.56 6.44 9.89
N ASP A 266 -2.27 6.21 9.70
CA ASP A 266 -1.69 6.02 8.38
C ASP A 266 -2.13 4.66 7.81
N ILE A 267 -2.77 4.69 6.65
CA ILE A 267 -3.21 3.51 5.94
C ILE A 267 -2.61 3.43 4.51
N THR A 268 -1.57 4.22 4.24
CA THR A 268 -0.94 4.33 2.92
C THR A 268 -0.51 2.98 2.38
N LEU A 269 0.23 2.20 3.15
CA LEU A 269 0.69 0.88 2.74
C LEU A 269 -0.48 -0.07 2.45
N ARG A 270 -1.51 -0.04 3.30
CA ARG A 270 -2.71 -0.86 3.12
C ARG A 270 -3.45 -0.49 1.83
N MET A 271 -3.60 0.80 1.54
CA MET A 271 -4.28 1.27 0.34
C MET A 271 -3.49 0.95 -0.94
N LYS A 272 -2.16 1.09 -0.91
CA LYS A 272 -1.29 0.68 -2.03
C LYS A 272 -1.43 -0.80 -2.34
N ASN A 273 -1.34 -1.66 -1.34
CA ASN A 273 -1.51 -3.11 -1.51
C ASN A 273 -2.91 -3.48 -2.02
N GLU A 274 -3.96 -2.79 -1.55
CA GLU A 274 -5.34 -3.00 -2.01
C GLU A 274 -5.51 -2.58 -3.48
N MET A 275 -4.92 -1.46 -3.89
CA MET A 275 -4.94 -0.98 -5.28
C MET A 275 -4.18 -1.93 -6.22
N GLU A 276 -2.98 -2.36 -5.86
CA GLU A 276 -2.20 -3.33 -6.62
C GLU A 276 -2.96 -4.64 -6.83
N ARG A 277 -3.59 -5.15 -5.76
CA ARG A 277 -4.42 -6.36 -5.83
C ARG A 277 -5.64 -6.19 -6.74
N LEU A 278 -6.27 -5.03 -6.71
CA LEU A 278 -7.40 -4.72 -7.60
C LEU A 278 -6.97 -4.63 -9.07
N GLU A 279 -5.80 -4.06 -9.35
CA GLU A 279 -5.23 -4.02 -10.69
C GLU A 279 -4.88 -5.42 -11.20
N GLU A 280 -4.27 -6.25 -10.37
CA GLU A 280 -3.98 -7.64 -10.71
C GLU A 280 -5.26 -8.43 -11.01
N LEU A 281 -6.28 -8.28 -10.16
CA LEU A 281 -7.59 -8.88 -10.39
C LEU A 281 -8.21 -8.44 -11.73
N LYS A 282 -8.16 -7.14 -12.05
CA LYS A 282 -8.65 -6.63 -13.33
C LYS A 282 -7.89 -7.23 -14.52
N ARG A 283 -6.56 -7.33 -14.43
CA ARG A 283 -5.72 -7.97 -15.45
C ARG A 283 -6.12 -9.43 -15.65
N ASN A 284 -6.29 -10.19 -14.56
CA ASN A 284 -6.69 -11.60 -14.59
C ASN A 284 -8.09 -11.80 -15.17
N ILE A 285 -9.06 -10.97 -14.81
CA ILE A 285 -10.43 -11.00 -15.37
C ILE A 285 -10.39 -10.73 -16.88
N ASN A 286 -9.64 -9.72 -17.32
CA ASN A 286 -9.52 -9.40 -18.75
C ASN A 286 -8.84 -10.54 -19.53
N ALA A 287 -7.78 -11.13 -18.99
CA ALA A 287 -7.09 -12.27 -19.58
C ALA A 287 -8.03 -13.48 -19.72
N ASN A 288 -8.79 -13.82 -18.66
CA ASN A 288 -9.77 -14.90 -18.69
C ASN A 288 -10.91 -14.64 -19.68
N ARG A 289 -11.41 -13.42 -19.75
CA ARG A 289 -12.45 -13.02 -20.72
C ARG A 289 -11.95 -13.20 -22.15
N SER A 290 -10.71 -12.75 -22.43
CA SER A 290 -10.09 -12.93 -23.74
C SER A 290 -9.92 -14.41 -24.10
N LYS A 291 -9.50 -15.24 -23.14
CA LYS A 291 -9.37 -16.70 -23.32
C LYS A 291 -10.72 -17.36 -23.61
N THR A 292 -11.78 -16.97 -22.91
CA THR A 292 -13.13 -17.49 -23.14
C THR A 292 -13.65 -17.10 -24.52
N MET A 293 -13.47 -15.85 -24.94
CA MET A 293 -13.84 -15.39 -26.29
C MET A 293 -13.07 -16.16 -27.37
N MET A 294 -11.80 -16.46 -27.14
CA MET A 294 -10.98 -17.29 -28.03
C MET A 294 -11.65 -18.65 -28.27
N ILE A 295 -11.92 -19.38 -27.19
CA ILE A 295 -12.51 -20.73 -27.28
C ILE A 295 -13.87 -20.67 -28.00
N GLN A 296 -14.73 -19.69 -27.74
CA GLN A 296 -16.00 -19.52 -28.41
C GLN A 296 -15.85 -19.27 -29.93
N ASN A 297 -14.95 -18.34 -30.31
CA ASN A 297 -14.71 -18.05 -31.73
C ASN A 297 -14.12 -19.26 -32.45
N MET A 298 -13.15 -19.94 -31.85
CA MET A 298 -12.56 -21.16 -32.40
C MET A 298 -13.59 -22.27 -32.60
N THR A 299 -14.46 -22.48 -31.60
CA THR A 299 -15.51 -23.47 -31.69
C THR A 299 -16.42 -23.19 -32.88
N HIS A 300 -16.75 -21.92 -33.12
CA HIS A 300 -17.56 -21.52 -34.26
C HIS A 300 -16.85 -21.74 -35.59
N GLU A 301 -15.57 -21.41 -35.69
CA GLU A 301 -14.78 -21.55 -36.89
C GLU A 301 -14.41 -22.99 -37.22
N ILE A 302 -14.27 -23.86 -36.24
CA ILE A 302 -14.14 -25.31 -36.43
C ILE A 302 -15.48 -25.93 -36.91
N ARG A 303 -16.60 -25.49 -36.38
CA ARG A 303 -17.92 -26.04 -36.70
C ARG A 303 -18.30 -25.83 -38.17
N THR A 304 -17.96 -24.66 -38.75
CA THR A 304 -18.32 -24.30 -40.12
C THR A 304 -17.73 -25.25 -41.16
N PRO A 305 -16.39 -25.46 -41.25
CA PRO A 305 -15.80 -26.40 -42.20
C PRO A 305 -16.21 -27.87 -41.90
N LEU A 306 -16.35 -28.21 -40.61
CA LEU A 306 -16.81 -29.55 -40.23
C LEU A 306 -18.25 -29.87 -40.78
N ASN A 307 -19.15 -28.91 -40.62
CA ASN A 307 -20.50 -29.05 -41.15
C ASN A 307 -20.53 -29.10 -42.71
N ALA A 308 -19.66 -28.33 -43.36
CA ALA A 308 -19.52 -28.35 -44.81
C ALA A 308 -19.00 -29.72 -45.28
N MET A 309 -17.96 -30.25 -44.64
CA MET A 309 -17.45 -31.59 -44.96
C MET A 309 -18.51 -32.66 -44.80
N PHE A 310 -19.25 -32.60 -43.67
CA PHE A 310 -20.34 -33.54 -43.40
C PHE A 310 -21.48 -33.45 -44.44
N GLY A 311 -21.92 -32.23 -44.77
CA GLY A 311 -22.98 -32.00 -45.76
C GLY A 311 -22.59 -32.49 -47.16
N PHE A 312 -21.39 -32.17 -47.65
CA PHE A 312 -20.95 -32.64 -48.96
C PHE A 312 -20.65 -34.15 -48.98
N ALA A 313 -20.17 -34.72 -47.86
CA ALA A 313 -20.01 -36.18 -47.76
C ALA A 313 -21.40 -36.91 -47.82
N GLN A 314 -22.43 -36.35 -47.22
CA GLN A 314 -23.81 -36.90 -47.37
C GLN A 314 -24.29 -36.81 -48.79
N LEU A 315 -24.02 -35.71 -49.50
CA LEU A 315 -24.38 -35.57 -50.93
C LEU A 315 -23.63 -36.60 -51.79
N LEU A 316 -22.33 -36.83 -51.53
CA LEU A 316 -21.55 -37.85 -52.24
C LEU A 316 -22.01 -39.28 -51.94
N SER A 317 -22.70 -39.53 -50.82
CA SER A 317 -23.23 -40.85 -50.48
C SER A 317 -24.60 -41.19 -51.12
N MET A 318 -25.15 -40.28 -51.94
CA MET A 318 -26.39 -40.53 -52.70
C MET A 318 -26.23 -41.68 -53.69
N PRO A 319 -27.36 -42.40 -54.05
CA PRO A 319 -27.34 -43.52 -54.98
C PRO A 319 -26.70 -43.15 -56.32
N GLU A 320 -26.12 -44.19 -56.99
CA GLU A 320 -25.50 -44.02 -58.34
C GLU A 320 -26.54 -43.43 -59.32
N GLY A 321 -26.10 -42.45 -60.12
CA GLY A 321 -26.90 -41.72 -61.07
C GLY A 321 -27.57 -40.41 -60.59
N CYS A 322 -27.50 -40.11 -59.27
CA CYS A 322 -28.04 -38.87 -58.75
C CYS A 322 -27.08 -37.65 -58.91
N LEU A 323 -25.80 -37.90 -59.13
CA LEU A 323 -24.78 -36.85 -59.27
C LEU A 323 -23.94 -37.07 -60.54
N SER A 324 -23.65 -35.99 -61.27
CA SER A 324 -22.66 -36.06 -62.40
C SER A 324 -21.22 -36.20 -61.89
N THR A 325 -20.33 -36.63 -62.78
CA THR A 325 -18.90 -36.75 -62.42
C THR A 325 -18.31 -35.39 -62.01
N GLU A 326 -18.70 -34.33 -62.69
CA GLU A 326 -18.34 -32.94 -62.37
C GLU A 326 -18.78 -32.54 -60.99
N GLN A 327 -20.07 -32.83 -60.62
CA GLN A 327 -20.60 -32.55 -59.29
C GLN A 327 -19.88 -33.34 -58.18
N LYS A 328 -19.54 -34.61 -58.44
CA LYS A 328 -18.77 -35.42 -57.48
C LYS A 328 -17.38 -34.84 -57.25
N THR A 329 -16.70 -34.38 -58.32
CA THR A 329 -15.41 -33.74 -58.23
C THR A 329 -15.48 -32.40 -57.47
N GLU A 330 -16.54 -31.61 -57.73
CA GLU A 330 -16.77 -30.34 -57.06
C GLU A 330 -17.00 -30.54 -55.54
N TYR A 331 -17.86 -31.48 -55.14
CA TYR A 331 -18.13 -31.78 -53.74
C TYR A 331 -16.92 -32.34 -53.01
N PHE A 332 -16.13 -33.20 -53.68
CA PHE A 332 -14.86 -33.65 -53.14
C PHE A 332 -13.88 -32.48 -52.92
N ASN A 333 -13.81 -31.54 -53.85
CA ASN A 333 -12.97 -30.34 -53.69
C ASN A 333 -13.46 -29.47 -52.50
N TYR A 334 -14.75 -29.34 -52.27
CA TYR A 334 -15.28 -28.62 -51.07
C TYR A 334 -14.89 -29.31 -49.77
N ILE A 335 -14.96 -30.66 -49.72
CA ILE A 335 -14.53 -31.43 -48.54
C ILE A 335 -13.01 -31.21 -48.33
N PHE A 336 -12.20 -31.34 -49.36
CA PHE A 336 -10.76 -31.20 -49.30
C PHE A 336 -10.36 -29.78 -48.84
N ASN A 337 -11.00 -28.77 -49.38
CA ASN A 337 -10.74 -27.37 -48.99
C ASN A 337 -11.17 -27.13 -47.54
N SER A 338 -12.27 -27.70 -47.08
CA SER A 338 -12.73 -27.58 -45.69
C SER A 338 -11.78 -28.29 -44.71
N PHE A 339 -11.25 -29.45 -45.10
CA PHE A 339 -10.20 -30.18 -44.35
C PHE A 339 -8.95 -29.36 -44.18
N ASN A 340 -8.44 -28.80 -45.28
CA ASN A 340 -7.25 -27.96 -45.25
C ASN A 340 -7.44 -26.72 -44.38
N MET A 341 -8.64 -26.10 -44.40
CA MET A 341 -8.99 -24.98 -43.56
C MET A 341 -8.98 -25.37 -42.08
N LEU A 342 -9.55 -26.53 -41.73
CA LEU A 342 -9.58 -27.04 -40.36
C LEU A 342 -8.17 -27.32 -39.84
N THR A 343 -7.30 -27.96 -40.65
CA THR A 343 -5.92 -28.23 -40.27
C THR A 343 -5.16 -26.95 -40.00
N MET A 344 -5.31 -25.91 -40.85
CA MET A 344 -4.69 -24.63 -40.63
C MET A 344 -5.16 -23.94 -39.35
N LEU A 345 -6.43 -24.01 -39.04
CA LEU A 345 -6.96 -23.45 -37.76
C LEU A 345 -6.39 -24.18 -36.54
N ILE A 346 -6.23 -25.52 -36.63
CA ILE A 346 -5.62 -26.30 -35.55
C ILE A 346 -4.13 -25.91 -35.37
N ASP A 347 -3.38 -25.78 -36.46
CA ASP A 347 -1.98 -25.37 -36.43
C ASP A 347 -1.85 -23.94 -35.82
N ASP A 348 -2.73 -23.02 -36.18
CA ASP A 348 -2.79 -21.66 -35.64
C ASP A 348 -3.01 -21.65 -34.11
N VAL A 349 -3.87 -22.55 -33.60
CA VAL A 349 -4.12 -22.72 -32.15
C VAL A 349 -2.88 -23.24 -31.44
N LEU A 350 -2.24 -24.25 -32.01
CA LEU A 350 -1.01 -24.84 -31.46
C LEU A 350 0.11 -23.80 -31.44
N ASP A 351 0.26 -23.03 -32.51
CA ASP A 351 1.27 -21.97 -32.59
C ASP A 351 1.09 -20.91 -31.49
N ILE A 352 -0.16 -20.49 -31.20
CA ILE A 352 -0.45 -19.58 -30.11
C ILE A 352 -0.10 -20.22 -28.76
N SER A 353 -0.53 -21.47 -28.54
CA SER A 353 -0.23 -22.20 -27.29
C SER A 353 1.28 -22.34 -27.07
N ASP A 354 2.03 -22.71 -28.10
CA ASP A 354 3.47 -22.86 -28.01
C ASP A 354 4.17 -21.53 -27.77
N ALA A 355 3.68 -20.44 -28.35
CA ALA A 355 4.22 -19.10 -28.11
C ALA A 355 3.97 -18.64 -26.67
N GLU A 356 2.78 -18.92 -26.08
CA GLU A 356 2.45 -18.59 -24.69
C GLU A 356 3.29 -19.36 -23.67
N HIS A 357 3.60 -20.62 -23.98
CA HIS A 357 4.41 -21.47 -23.09
C HIS A 357 5.93 -21.39 -23.37
N GLY A 358 6.37 -20.55 -24.31
CA GLY A 358 7.77 -20.39 -24.65
C GLY A 358 8.35 -21.55 -25.49
N ASN A 359 7.51 -22.44 -25.99
CA ASN A 359 7.89 -23.63 -26.76
C ASN A 359 7.96 -23.39 -28.26
N TYR A 360 7.63 -22.17 -28.73
CA TYR A 360 7.62 -21.85 -30.18
C TYR A 360 9.02 -21.95 -30.76
N ARG A 361 9.24 -22.93 -31.63
CA ARG A 361 10.55 -23.22 -32.25
C ARG A 361 10.66 -22.64 -33.66
N ILE A 362 11.78 -22.02 -33.96
CA ILE A 362 12.18 -21.58 -35.27
C ILE A 362 13.23 -22.57 -35.81
N VAL A 363 13.00 -23.11 -37.02
CA VAL A 363 13.90 -24.02 -37.67
C VAL A 363 14.56 -23.29 -38.84
N LYS A 364 15.77 -22.80 -38.65
CA LYS A 364 16.52 -22.07 -39.66
C LYS A 364 17.11 -23.01 -40.70
N SER A 365 16.99 -22.60 -41.95
CA SER A 365 17.62 -23.28 -43.13
C SER A 365 17.84 -22.25 -44.21
N ASP A 366 18.77 -22.53 -45.12
CA ASP A 366 18.97 -21.74 -46.31
C ASP A 366 17.88 -22.04 -47.35
N PHE A 367 17.26 -21.01 -47.91
CA PHE A 367 16.24 -21.16 -48.94
C PHE A 367 16.20 -19.93 -49.87
N GLN A 368 15.67 -20.17 -51.08
CA GLN A 368 15.48 -19.09 -52.09
C GLN A 368 14.22 -18.29 -51.74
N VAL A 369 14.37 -16.99 -51.52
CA VAL A 369 13.28 -16.09 -51.10
C VAL A 369 12.14 -16.06 -52.11
N ASN A 370 12.47 -15.90 -53.39
CA ASN A 370 11.50 -15.88 -54.48
C ASN A 370 10.70 -17.18 -54.58
N GLY A 371 11.30 -18.33 -54.24
CA GLY A 371 10.64 -19.63 -54.24
C GLY A 371 9.54 -19.69 -53.16
N VAL A 372 9.80 -19.20 -51.94
CA VAL A 372 8.83 -19.14 -50.86
C VAL A 372 7.67 -18.18 -51.19
N CYS A 373 7.96 -17.03 -51.82
CA CYS A 373 6.93 -16.08 -52.26
C CYS A 373 6.01 -16.68 -53.33
N ARG A 374 6.57 -17.35 -54.35
CA ARG A 374 5.78 -18.01 -55.38
C ARG A 374 4.91 -19.14 -54.82
N ASN A 375 5.43 -19.94 -53.89
CA ASN A 375 4.65 -20.99 -53.21
C ASN A 375 3.48 -20.40 -52.40
N ALA A 376 3.70 -19.33 -51.63
CA ALA A 376 2.64 -18.66 -50.90
C ALA A 376 1.56 -18.11 -51.85
N LEU A 377 1.95 -17.47 -52.94
CA LEU A 377 1.04 -16.95 -53.96
C LEU A 377 0.19 -18.08 -54.55
N GLN A 378 0.79 -19.18 -55.02
CA GLN A 378 0.11 -20.33 -55.59
C GLN A 378 -0.92 -20.96 -54.66
N MET A 379 -0.59 -21.03 -53.35
CA MET A 379 -1.56 -21.51 -52.34
C MET A 379 -2.70 -20.54 -52.14
N ALA A 380 -2.49 -19.25 -52.24
CA ALA A 380 -3.52 -18.22 -52.10
C ALA A 380 -4.44 -18.12 -53.33
N GLU A 381 -3.92 -18.41 -54.54
CA GLU A 381 -4.70 -18.40 -55.79
C GLU A 381 -5.95 -19.27 -55.75
N MET A 382 -5.94 -20.37 -55.00
CA MET A 382 -7.11 -21.23 -54.81
C MET A 382 -8.29 -20.52 -54.09
N ARG A 383 -8.02 -19.37 -53.50
CA ARG A 383 -9.04 -18.56 -52.78
C ARG A 383 -9.32 -17.24 -53.48
N LEU A 384 -8.75 -17.01 -54.64
CA LEU A 384 -8.87 -15.76 -55.37
C LEU A 384 -10.32 -15.55 -55.87
N PRO A 385 -10.98 -14.43 -55.51
CA PRO A 385 -12.29 -14.15 -56.04
C PRO A 385 -12.29 -13.97 -57.57
N ALA A 386 -13.40 -14.32 -58.22
CA ALA A 386 -13.57 -14.09 -59.64
C ALA A 386 -13.46 -12.59 -59.96
N GLY A 387 -12.59 -12.24 -60.92
CA GLY A 387 -12.37 -10.84 -61.33
C GLY A 387 -11.27 -10.09 -60.56
N VAL A 388 -10.58 -10.73 -59.59
CA VAL A 388 -9.38 -10.19 -58.95
C VAL A 388 -8.14 -10.78 -59.61
N LYS A 389 -7.11 -9.93 -59.81
CA LYS A 389 -5.79 -10.37 -60.31
C LYS A 389 -4.85 -10.51 -59.13
N MET A 390 -3.97 -11.53 -59.15
CA MET A 390 -2.93 -11.72 -58.17
C MET A 390 -1.60 -11.94 -58.87
N TYR A 391 -0.56 -11.24 -58.42
CA TYR A 391 0.78 -11.35 -59.05
C TYR A 391 1.90 -11.09 -58.05
N PHE A 392 3.11 -11.56 -58.41
CA PHE A 392 4.31 -11.43 -57.60
C PHE A 392 5.38 -10.67 -58.39
N THR A 393 6.09 -9.76 -57.72
CA THR A 393 7.29 -9.09 -58.22
C THR A 393 8.38 -9.12 -57.16
N SER A 394 9.66 -9.05 -57.65
CA SER A 394 10.83 -9.09 -56.77
C SER A 394 11.91 -8.19 -57.30
N ASP A 395 12.57 -7.46 -56.42
CA ASP A 395 13.80 -6.71 -56.69
C ASP A 395 15.06 -7.60 -56.46
N LEU A 396 14.86 -8.85 -56.00
CA LEU A 396 15.94 -9.79 -55.70
C LEU A 396 16.22 -10.68 -56.91
N ASP A 397 17.51 -11.12 -57.03
CA ASP A 397 17.86 -12.20 -57.93
C ASP A 397 17.11 -13.49 -57.60
N ASP A 398 16.75 -14.29 -58.60
CA ASP A 398 15.99 -15.56 -58.39
C ASP A 398 16.72 -16.55 -57.48
N ASN A 399 18.06 -16.49 -57.43
CA ASN A 399 18.88 -17.35 -56.58
C ASN A 399 19.22 -16.72 -55.23
N TYR A 400 18.63 -15.58 -54.88
CA TYR A 400 18.89 -14.93 -53.60
C TYR A 400 18.40 -15.78 -52.44
N THR A 401 19.32 -16.13 -51.53
CA THR A 401 19.06 -17.01 -50.40
C THR A 401 19.26 -16.26 -49.08
N ILE A 402 18.49 -16.67 -48.09
CA ILE A 402 18.65 -16.25 -46.70
C ILE A 402 18.58 -17.46 -45.76
N GLU A 403 19.22 -17.36 -44.59
CA GLU A 403 19.11 -18.32 -43.53
C GLU A 403 17.95 -17.89 -42.55
N SER A 404 16.79 -18.53 -42.67
CA SER A 404 15.63 -18.27 -41.80
C SER A 404 14.69 -19.49 -41.82
N ASP A 405 13.48 -19.35 -41.29
CA ASP A 405 12.44 -20.39 -41.31
C ASP A 405 11.48 -20.14 -42.49
N ALA A 406 11.75 -20.86 -43.61
CA ALA A 406 10.96 -20.78 -44.85
C ALA A 406 9.46 -21.05 -44.61
N ARG A 407 9.14 -22.04 -43.77
CA ARG A 407 7.75 -22.43 -43.44
C ARG A 407 7.01 -21.30 -42.72
N ARG A 408 7.67 -20.67 -41.78
CA ARG A 408 7.07 -19.57 -40.98
C ARG A 408 6.86 -18.31 -41.82
N ILE A 409 7.83 -17.97 -42.68
CA ILE A 409 7.67 -16.87 -43.62
C ILE A 409 6.53 -17.14 -44.59
N GLN A 410 6.47 -18.36 -45.17
CA GLN A 410 5.35 -18.74 -46.03
C GLN A 410 4.00 -18.65 -45.35
N GLN A 411 3.88 -19.09 -44.08
CA GLN A 411 2.69 -18.99 -43.27
C GLN A 411 2.24 -17.52 -43.06
N LEU A 412 3.20 -16.63 -42.77
CA LEU A 412 2.95 -15.19 -42.61
C LEU A 412 2.44 -14.58 -43.92
N LEU A 413 3.11 -14.83 -45.02
CA LEU A 413 2.71 -14.34 -46.34
C LEU A 413 1.34 -14.88 -46.77
N LEU A 414 1.06 -16.16 -46.51
CA LEU A 414 -0.22 -16.78 -46.81
C LEU A 414 -1.36 -16.11 -45.97
N ASN A 415 -1.12 -15.79 -44.72
CA ASN A 415 -2.07 -15.05 -43.89
C ASN A 415 -2.37 -13.66 -44.47
N TYR A 416 -1.37 -12.92 -44.94
CA TYR A 416 -1.58 -11.64 -45.62
C TYR A 416 -2.36 -11.78 -46.92
N LEU A 417 -1.96 -12.71 -47.78
CA LEU A 417 -2.60 -12.96 -49.07
C LEU A 417 -4.05 -13.44 -48.93
N THR A 418 -4.32 -14.35 -47.99
CA THR A 418 -5.69 -14.82 -47.74
C THR A 418 -6.56 -13.73 -47.16
N ASN A 419 -6.03 -12.81 -46.34
CA ASN A 419 -6.74 -11.63 -45.89
C ASN A 419 -7.06 -10.70 -47.07
N ALA A 420 -6.07 -10.43 -47.93
CA ALA A 420 -6.29 -9.66 -49.16
C ALA A 420 -7.40 -10.27 -50.04
N CYS A 421 -7.44 -11.60 -50.24
CA CYS A 421 -8.49 -12.28 -50.99
C CYS A 421 -9.88 -12.10 -50.34
N LYS A 422 -9.98 -12.07 -49.03
CA LYS A 422 -11.27 -11.89 -48.33
C LYS A 422 -11.86 -10.48 -48.48
N HIS A 423 -10.96 -9.47 -48.56
CA HIS A 423 -11.35 -8.06 -48.49
C HIS A 423 -11.30 -7.37 -49.88
N THR A 424 -10.84 -8.07 -50.93
CA THR A 424 -10.81 -7.55 -52.30
C THR A 424 -11.85 -8.28 -53.14
N ARG A 425 -12.90 -7.59 -53.60
CA ARG A 425 -13.94 -8.15 -54.48
C ARG A 425 -13.65 -7.94 -55.98
N GLN A 426 -13.00 -6.87 -56.31
CA GLN A 426 -12.55 -6.51 -57.64
C GLN A 426 -11.22 -5.74 -57.55
N GLY A 427 -10.36 -5.85 -58.56
CA GLY A 427 -9.05 -5.18 -58.58
C GLY A 427 -7.89 -6.15 -58.52
N GLU A 428 -6.89 -5.85 -57.72
CA GLU A 428 -5.65 -6.64 -57.72
C GLU A 428 -5.05 -6.81 -56.32
N ILE A 429 -4.27 -7.90 -56.18
CA ILE A 429 -3.47 -8.24 -55.01
C ILE A 429 -2.02 -8.41 -55.49
N HIS A 430 -1.11 -7.67 -54.87
CA HIS A 430 0.28 -7.65 -55.24
C HIS A 430 1.18 -8.08 -54.10
N LEU A 431 1.91 -9.17 -54.24
CA LEU A 431 3.02 -9.57 -53.40
C LEU A 431 4.32 -9.02 -53.98
N HIS A 432 5.07 -8.27 -53.19
CA HIS A 432 6.35 -7.72 -53.61
C HIS A 432 7.43 -7.96 -52.55
N VAL A 433 8.65 -8.29 -52.94
CA VAL A 433 9.79 -8.37 -52.04
C VAL A 433 10.92 -7.46 -52.54
N SER A 434 11.47 -6.67 -51.64
CA SER A 434 12.57 -5.74 -51.94
C SER A 434 13.61 -5.75 -50.80
N VAL A 435 14.81 -5.23 -51.15
CA VAL A 435 15.80 -4.91 -50.11
C VAL A 435 15.33 -3.67 -49.37
N SER A 436 15.29 -3.73 -48.03
CA SER A 436 14.91 -2.59 -47.20
C SER A 436 15.94 -1.44 -47.33
N GLU A 437 15.52 -0.22 -47.07
CA GLU A 437 16.40 0.95 -46.96
C GLU A 437 17.50 0.73 -45.88
N ASN A 438 17.27 -0.09 -44.90
CA ASN A 438 18.26 -0.53 -43.92
C ASN A 438 19.07 -1.71 -44.50
N PRO A 439 20.39 -1.57 -44.68
CA PRO A 439 21.25 -2.62 -45.26
C PRO A 439 21.10 -3.96 -44.51
N GLY A 440 20.82 -5.03 -45.28
CA GLY A 440 20.72 -6.38 -44.72
C GLY A 440 19.32 -6.83 -44.31
N HIS A 441 18.30 -6.00 -44.48
CA HIS A 441 16.92 -6.38 -44.23
C HIS A 441 16.12 -6.53 -45.53
N LEU A 442 15.16 -7.48 -45.53
CA LEU A 442 14.21 -7.66 -46.62
C LEU A 442 12.83 -7.12 -46.21
N THR A 443 12.15 -6.52 -47.15
CA THR A 443 10.74 -6.08 -46.97
C THR A 443 9.84 -6.90 -47.88
N PHE A 444 8.94 -7.66 -47.28
CA PHE A 444 7.83 -8.33 -47.95
C PHE A 444 6.61 -7.44 -47.83
N SER A 445 5.96 -7.11 -48.93
CA SER A 445 4.75 -6.32 -48.94
C SER A 445 3.60 -7.05 -49.65
N VAL A 446 2.44 -7.10 -49.02
CA VAL A 446 1.18 -7.54 -49.63
C VAL A 446 0.25 -6.33 -49.71
N THR A 447 -0.02 -5.92 -50.95
CA THR A 447 -0.89 -4.75 -51.23
C THR A 447 -2.17 -5.26 -51.88
N ASP A 448 -3.31 -4.79 -51.42
CA ASP A 448 -4.62 -5.05 -52.00
C ASP A 448 -5.36 -3.75 -52.36
N THR A 449 -6.30 -3.83 -53.31
CA THR A 449 -7.18 -2.73 -53.68
C THR A 449 -8.58 -2.91 -53.11
N GLY A 450 -8.69 -3.51 -51.93
CA GLY A 450 -9.96 -3.82 -51.28
C GLY A 450 -10.55 -2.66 -50.49
N GLU A 451 -11.39 -2.99 -49.54
CA GLU A 451 -12.13 -1.97 -48.70
C GLU A 451 -11.24 -1.19 -47.75
N GLY A 452 -9.98 -1.61 -47.57
CA GLY A 452 -9.03 -0.99 -46.65
C GLY A 452 -9.37 -1.19 -45.15
N ILE A 453 -8.65 -0.49 -44.29
CA ILE A 453 -8.80 -0.60 -42.82
C ILE A 453 -9.18 0.74 -42.21
N PRO A 454 -10.29 0.84 -41.45
CA PRO A 454 -10.69 2.05 -40.76
C PRO A 454 -9.59 2.62 -39.85
N LYS A 455 -9.45 3.95 -39.82
CA LYS A 455 -8.33 4.63 -39.11
C LYS A 455 -8.27 4.34 -37.63
N ASP A 456 -9.42 4.21 -36.99
CA ASP A 456 -9.59 3.90 -35.57
C ASP A 456 -9.15 2.46 -35.21
N MET A 457 -9.06 1.58 -36.19
CA MET A 457 -8.69 0.17 -35.99
C MET A 457 -7.26 -0.14 -36.39
N ARG A 458 -6.58 0.73 -37.16
CA ARG A 458 -5.24 0.49 -37.72
C ARG A 458 -4.18 0.12 -36.65
N LYS A 459 -4.27 0.73 -35.45
CA LYS A 459 -3.35 0.46 -34.33
C LYS A 459 -3.53 -0.92 -33.68
N ASP A 460 -4.75 -1.45 -33.76
CA ASP A 460 -5.15 -2.61 -32.98
C ASP A 460 -5.26 -3.90 -33.82
N ILE A 461 -5.10 -3.84 -35.15
CA ILE A 461 -5.36 -4.99 -36.05
C ILE A 461 -4.45 -6.19 -35.83
N PHE A 462 -3.25 -5.98 -35.26
CA PHE A 462 -2.32 -7.04 -34.90
C PHE A 462 -2.57 -7.62 -33.50
N LEU A 463 -3.50 -7.00 -32.73
CA LEU A 463 -3.91 -7.55 -31.45
C LEU A 463 -4.85 -8.73 -31.63
N ARG A 464 -4.86 -9.63 -30.64
CA ARG A 464 -5.71 -10.83 -30.67
C ARG A 464 -7.19 -10.46 -30.81
N TYR A 465 -7.90 -11.18 -31.70
CA TYR A 465 -9.37 -11.13 -31.83
C TYR A 465 -9.94 -9.78 -32.30
N LYS A 466 -9.11 -8.90 -32.83
CA LYS A 466 -9.62 -7.68 -33.48
C LYS A 466 -10.06 -8.00 -34.89
N LYS A 467 -11.26 -7.58 -35.24
CA LYS A 467 -11.85 -7.66 -36.58
C LYS A 467 -12.25 -6.28 -37.02
N ALA A 468 -11.88 -5.88 -38.22
CA ALA A 468 -12.29 -4.59 -38.79
C ALA A 468 -13.78 -4.53 -39.08
N ASN A 469 -14.42 -5.67 -39.38
CA ASN A 469 -15.87 -5.79 -39.62
C ASN A 469 -16.43 -7.05 -38.94
N ALA A 470 -17.48 -6.89 -38.14
CA ALA A 470 -18.17 -8.00 -37.46
C ALA A 470 -18.88 -9.00 -38.42
N GLY A 471 -19.10 -8.63 -39.69
CA GLY A 471 -19.73 -9.44 -40.70
C GLY A 471 -18.78 -10.27 -41.58
N VAL A 472 -17.47 -10.11 -41.45
CA VAL A 472 -16.48 -10.84 -42.28
C VAL A 472 -16.06 -12.11 -41.54
N GLN A 473 -16.14 -13.25 -42.26
CA GLN A 473 -15.77 -14.56 -41.75
C GLN A 473 -14.27 -14.66 -41.51
N GLY A 474 -13.82 -14.96 -40.26
CA GLY A 474 -12.43 -15.15 -39.91
C GLY A 474 -12.21 -15.11 -38.40
N SER A 475 -11.18 -15.81 -37.90
CA SER A 475 -10.84 -15.96 -36.46
C SER A 475 -10.37 -14.66 -35.78
N GLY A 476 -9.87 -13.72 -36.56
CA GLY A 476 -9.09 -12.58 -36.03
C GLY A 476 -7.76 -13.02 -35.39
N ILE A 477 -7.30 -14.23 -35.72
CA ILE A 477 -6.08 -14.87 -35.20
C ILE A 477 -4.92 -14.69 -36.18
N GLY A 478 -5.16 -14.72 -37.48
CA GLY A 478 -4.10 -14.75 -38.52
C GLY A 478 -3.11 -13.58 -38.42
N LEU A 479 -3.57 -12.33 -38.24
CA LEU A 479 -2.66 -11.19 -38.07
C LEU A 479 -1.90 -11.23 -36.74
N HIS A 480 -2.51 -11.80 -35.69
CA HIS A 480 -1.81 -12.01 -34.43
C HIS A 480 -0.70 -13.07 -34.55
N ILE A 481 -0.94 -14.14 -35.31
CA ILE A 481 0.09 -15.14 -35.64
C ILE A 481 1.22 -14.50 -36.47
N CYS A 482 0.92 -13.63 -37.42
CA CYS A 482 1.94 -12.85 -38.13
C CYS A 482 2.81 -12.06 -37.15
N ASN A 483 2.24 -11.47 -36.11
CA ASN A 483 2.99 -10.75 -35.08
C ASN A 483 3.90 -11.69 -34.27
N ILE A 484 3.41 -12.87 -33.88
CA ILE A 484 4.21 -13.89 -33.20
C ILE A 484 5.37 -14.35 -34.08
N ILE A 485 5.09 -14.73 -35.33
CA ILE A 485 6.11 -15.19 -36.28
C ILE A 485 7.17 -14.13 -36.48
N SER A 486 6.78 -12.90 -36.80
CA SER A 486 7.69 -11.79 -37.01
C SER A 486 8.61 -11.56 -35.80
N SER A 487 8.04 -11.47 -34.61
CA SER A 487 8.80 -11.29 -33.35
C SER A 487 9.79 -12.44 -33.11
N LYS A 488 9.41 -13.68 -33.40
CA LYS A 488 10.30 -14.85 -33.21
C LYS A 488 11.40 -14.95 -34.28
N LEU A 489 11.16 -14.45 -35.48
CA LEU A 489 12.17 -14.35 -36.55
C LEU A 489 13.09 -13.13 -36.35
N GLY A 490 12.79 -12.22 -35.43
CA GLY A 490 13.55 -10.98 -35.22
C GLY A 490 13.18 -9.86 -36.18
N GLY A 491 12.05 -9.98 -36.86
CA GLY A 491 11.53 -9.01 -37.81
C GLY A 491 10.43 -8.12 -37.24
N GLU A 492 9.87 -7.25 -38.06
CA GLU A 492 8.80 -6.32 -37.73
C GLU A 492 7.66 -6.39 -38.75
N ILE A 493 6.39 -6.32 -38.27
CA ILE A 493 5.22 -6.18 -39.13
C ILE A 493 4.61 -4.79 -38.99
N LYS A 494 4.16 -4.24 -40.12
CA LYS A 494 3.53 -2.90 -40.17
C LYS A 494 2.36 -2.88 -41.17
N LEU A 495 1.41 -1.99 -40.88
CA LEU A 495 0.44 -1.52 -41.85
C LEU A 495 1.00 -0.21 -42.45
N ASP A 496 1.06 -0.08 -43.76
CA ASP A 496 1.40 1.19 -44.40
C ASP A 496 0.22 2.16 -44.31
N GLU A 497 0.31 3.09 -43.39
CA GLU A 497 -0.76 4.10 -43.15
C GLU A 497 -0.87 5.12 -44.30
N SER A 498 0.15 5.22 -45.17
CA SER A 498 0.15 6.15 -46.30
C SER A 498 -0.62 5.61 -47.52
N TYR A 499 -0.93 4.29 -47.54
CA TYR A 499 -1.66 3.65 -48.64
C TYR A 499 -3.18 3.67 -48.33
N ASP A 500 -3.92 4.39 -49.17
CA ASP A 500 -5.37 4.61 -48.99
C ASP A 500 -6.26 3.93 -50.04
N ALA A 501 -5.68 3.25 -51.05
CA ALA A 501 -6.44 2.56 -52.11
C ALA A 501 -6.88 1.14 -51.74
N GLY A 502 -6.63 0.70 -50.51
CA GLY A 502 -6.90 -0.61 -49.94
C GLY A 502 -6.09 -0.83 -48.68
N ALA A 503 -5.46 -1.98 -48.51
CA ALA A 503 -4.51 -2.23 -47.43
C ALA A 503 -3.13 -2.64 -47.96
N ARG A 504 -2.06 -2.24 -47.28
CA ARG A 504 -0.71 -2.67 -47.52
C ARG A 504 -0.06 -3.15 -46.22
N PHE A 505 0.17 -4.46 -46.16
CA PHE A 505 0.86 -5.07 -45.03
C PHE A 505 2.33 -5.25 -45.37
N LEU A 506 3.19 -4.92 -44.43
CA LEU A 506 4.63 -5.02 -44.52
C LEU A 506 5.16 -6.02 -43.49
N PHE A 507 6.10 -6.85 -43.91
CA PHE A 507 6.92 -7.67 -43.03
C PHE A 507 8.38 -7.38 -43.35
N ILE A 508 9.13 -6.88 -42.39
CA ILE A 508 10.55 -6.49 -42.49
C ILE A 508 11.34 -7.52 -41.68
N LEU A 509 12.29 -8.20 -42.34
CA LEU A 509 13.11 -9.26 -41.75
C LEU A 509 14.60 -8.96 -41.93
#